data_79e43b8dde3c5c88d023962f7f980dba
#
_entry.id   79e43b8dde3c5c88d023962f7f980dba
#
_cell.length_a   1.000
_cell.length_b   1.000
_cell.length_c   1.000
_cell.angle_alpha   90.00
_cell.angle_beta   90.00
_cell.angle_gamma   90.00
#
_symmetry.space_group_name_H-M   'P 1'
#
loop_
_entity.id
_entity.type
_entity.pdbx_description
1 polymer ?
#
loop_
_entity_poly.entity_id
_entity_poly.type
_entity_poly.pdbx_seq_one_letter_code
_entity_poly.pdbx_strand_id
1 'polypeptide(L)'
;VTGPETPARVSWPAGPPRSRDDPGPVIEFGASLAADGSWTSTRIEAAPVAAFIDRLHQQLGLPLPHGAASFVTGAVALAYGLALIAGFIALLPNLLPDLFALRLGSSLKRLWLDVHNALGVVSLPFHLVMALTVVVFAFHDVFYAAQDAVVYEGRLHQQWAQGRPTRAERAP
;
A
#
# COMPACT_ATOMS: atom_id res chain seq x y z
N VAL A 1 20.95 -11.22 -1.02
CA VAL A 1 21.79 -12.44 -1.15
C VAL A 1 23.23 -11.96 -1.23
N THR A 2 23.93 -11.91 -0.11
CA THR A 2 25.36 -11.58 -0.05
C THR A 2 26.13 -12.88 -0.26
N GLY A 3 26.74 -13.03 -1.45
CA GLY A 3 27.74 -14.06 -1.67
C GLY A 3 29.07 -13.67 -1.02
N PRO A 4 30.00 -14.60 -0.81
CA PRO A 4 31.31 -14.31 -0.21
C PRO A 4 32.14 -13.27 -1.00
N GLU A 5 31.72 -12.94 -2.21
CA GLU A 5 32.40 -11.96 -3.08
C GLU A 5 31.69 -10.59 -3.11
N THR A 6 30.53 -10.44 -2.45
CA THR A 6 29.81 -9.17 -2.41
C THR A 6 30.05 -8.52 -1.02
N PRO A 7 30.78 -7.40 -0.95
CA PRO A 7 31.02 -6.74 0.32
C PRO A 7 29.68 -6.31 0.96
N ALA A 8 29.60 -6.43 2.28
CA ALA A 8 28.45 -5.99 3.05
C ALA A 8 28.17 -4.51 2.71
N ARG A 9 26.94 -4.21 2.29
CA ARG A 9 26.53 -2.86 1.93
C ARG A 9 25.70 -2.28 3.06
N VAL A 10 26.13 -1.16 3.59
CA VAL A 10 25.39 -0.38 4.58
C VAL A 10 24.83 0.83 3.87
N SER A 11 23.52 1.09 3.98
CA SER A 11 22.90 2.30 3.45
C SER A 11 22.29 3.14 4.56
N TRP A 12 22.29 4.45 4.41
CA TRP A 12 21.67 5.40 5.31
C TRP A 12 21.06 6.57 4.52
N PRO A 13 19.98 7.18 5.02
CA PRO A 13 19.37 8.32 4.36
C PRO A 13 20.27 9.55 4.40
N ALA A 14 20.27 10.35 3.33
CA ALA A 14 21.05 11.57 3.18
C ALA A 14 20.63 12.73 4.12
N GLY A 15 19.52 12.58 4.84
CA GLY A 15 18.95 13.60 5.72
C GLY A 15 18.03 13.02 6.80
N PRO A 16 17.41 13.89 7.59
CA PRO A 16 16.41 13.46 8.56
C PRO A 16 15.26 12.73 7.88
N PRO A 17 14.54 11.84 8.59
CA PRO A 17 13.40 11.13 8.01
C PRO A 17 12.41 12.13 7.44
N ARG A 18 12.12 12.01 6.16
CA ARG A 18 11.17 12.87 5.46
C ARG A 18 9.74 12.49 5.83
N SER A 19 8.85 13.47 5.76
CA SER A 19 7.41 13.20 5.82
C SER A 19 6.99 12.37 4.60
N ARG A 20 5.96 11.55 4.75
CA ARG A 20 5.33 10.84 3.63
C ARG A 20 4.83 11.77 2.53
N ASP A 21 4.57 13.03 2.89
CA ASP A 21 4.06 14.05 1.97
C ASP A 21 5.16 14.78 1.18
N ASP A 22 6.43 14.43 1.43
CA ASP A 22 7.55 15.01 0.68
C ASP A 22 7.81 14.20 -0.59
N PRO A 23 7.41 14.69 -1.78
CA PRO A 23 7.56 13.97 -3.06
C PRO A 23 9.00 13.95 -3.59
N GLY A 24 9.96 14.46 -2.82
CA GLY A 24 11.36 14.50 -3.24
C GLY A 24 11.95 13.11 -3.41
N PRO A 25 12.98 12.95 -4.26
CA PRO A 25 13.67 11.69 -4.42
C PRO A 25 14.31 11.26 -3.09
N VAL A 26 14.12 9.99 -2.72
CA VAL A 26 14.84 9.41 -1.58
C VAL A 26 16.31 9.25 -2.00
N ILE A 27 17.17 10.05 -1.37
CA ILE A 27 18.61 9.97 -1.58
C ILE A 27 19.19 9.18 -0.42
N GLU A 28 19.84 8.09 -0.74
CA GLU A 28 20.56 7.27 0.22
C GLU A 28 22.05 7.29 -0.08
N PHE A 29 22.86 7.22 0.93
CA PHE A 29 24.29 6.89 0.77
C PHE A 29 24.48 5.41 1.06
N GLY A 30 25.25 4.74 0.23
CA GLY A 30 25.69 3.38 0.47
C GLY A 30 27.18 3.34 0.69
N ALA A 31 27.64 2.65 1.74
CA ALA A 31 29.04 2.35 1.91
C ALA A 31 29.28 0.87 1.63
N SER A 32 30.40 0.59 0.97
CA SER A 32 30.93 -0.75 0.77
C SER A 32 32.39 -0.78 1.23
N LEU A 33 32.77 -1.87 1.88
CA LEU A 33 34.14 -2.14 2.27
C LEU A 33 34.86 -2.77 1.08
N ALA A 34 35.91 -2.13 0.60
CA ALA A 34 36.76 -2.67 -0.45
C ALA A 34 37.71 -3.75 0.11
N ALA A 35 38.26 -4.59 -0.76
CA ALA A 35 39.16 -5.67 -0.35
C ALA A 35 40.45 -5.18 0.33
N ASP A 36 40.83 -3.94 0.12
CA ASP A 36 41.97 -3.26 0.78
C ASP A 36 41.63 -2.69 2.16
N GLY A 37 40.40 -2.89 2.66
CA GLY A 37 39.94 -2.36 3.93
C GLY A 37 39.46 -0.89 3.89
N SER A 38 39.48 -0.25 2.74
CA SER A 38 38.98 1.12 2.59
C SER A 38 37.44 1.16 2.45
N TRP A 39 36.82 2.23 2.99
CA TRP A 39 35.40 2.49 2.85
C TRP A 39 35.14 3.42 1.66
N THR A 40 34.31 2.98 0.75
CA THR A 40 33.84 3.82 -0.35
C THR A 40 32.37 4.13 -0.14
N SER A 41 32.03 5.43 -0.09
CA SER A 41 30.62 5.85 -0.03
C SER A 41 30.15 6.34 -1.39
N THR A 42 29.01 5.88 -1.81
CA THR A 42 28.39 6.26 -3.09
C THR A 42 26.97 6.74 -2.84
N ARG A 43 26.58 7.82 -3.50
CA ARG A 43 25.20 8.28 -3.49
C ARG A 43 24.34 7.30 -4.30
N ILE A 44 23.27 6.82 -3.70
CA ILE A 44 22.31 5.92 -4.32
C ILE A 44 21.05 6.74 -4.58
N GLU A 45 20.69 6.86 -5.84
CA GLU A 45 19.40 7.43 -6.22
C GLU A 45 18.45 6.29 -6.58
N ALA A 46 17.18 6.43 -6.17
CA ALA A 46 16.16 5.48 -6.56
C ALA A 46 16.06 5.44 -8.09
N ALA A 47 15.98 4.24 -8.66
CA ALA A 47 15.81 4.09 -10.09
C ALA A 47 14.51 4.78 -10.53
N PRO A 48 14.52 5.57 -11.62
CA PRO A 48 13.34 6.30 -12.08
C PRO A 48 12.12 5.40 -12.29
N VAL A 49 12.34 4.18 -12.74
CA VAL A 49 11.29 3.17 -12.93
C VAL A 49 10.69 2.75 -11.58
N ALA A 50 11.51 2.55 -10.55
CA ALA A 50 11.02 2.19 -9.22
C ALA A 50 10.17 3.33 -8.62
N ALA A 51 10.63 4.58 -8.75
CA ALA A 51 9.88 5.75 -8.32
C ALA A 51 8.56 5.92 -9.09
N PHE A 52 8.55 5.61 -10.39
CA PHE A 52 7.33 5.63 -11.19
C PHE A 52 6.33 4.56 -10.75
N ILE A 53 6.78 3.32 -10.54
CA ILE A 53 5.94 2.21 -10.08
C ILE A 53 5.38 2.52 -8.69
N ASP A 54 6.20 3.05 -7.79
CA ASP A 54 5.78 3.44 -6.44
C ASP A 54 4.67 4.51 -6.48
N ARG A 55 4.85 5.55 -7.30
CA ARG A 55 3.82 6.57 -7.52
C ARG A 55 2.54 6.01 -8.13
N LEU A 56 2.67 5.10 -9.10
CA LEU A 56 1.53 4.43 -9.71
C LEU A 56 0.77 3.61 -8.67
N HIS A 57 1.48 2.90 -7.82
CA HIS A 57 0.90 2.06 -6.76
C HIS A 57 0.20 2.88 -5.67
N GLN A 58 0.82 3.96 -5.21
CA GLN A 58 0.30 4.75 -4.09
C GLN A 58 -0.76 5.78 -4.51
N GLN A 59 -0.67 6.32 -5.73
CA GLN A 59 -1.44 7.49 -6.16
C GLN A 59 -2.15 7.29 -7.49
N LEU A 60 -2.22 6.06 -8.01
CA LEU A 60 -2.74 5.76 -9.36
C LEU A 60 -2.03 6.57 -10.47
N GLY A 61 -0.81 7.04 -10.23
CA GLY A 61 -0.09 7.91 -11.16
C GLY A 61 -0.65 9.33 -11.31
N LEU A 62 -1.57 9.76 -10.45
CA LEU A 62 -2.19 11.08 -10.52
C LEU A 62 -1.14 12.19 -10.31
N PRO A 63 -1.15 13.25 -11.14
CA PRO A 63 -0.25 14.40 -11.00
C PRO A 63 -0.77 15.38 -9.93
N LEU A 64 -1.09 14.87 -8.74
CA LEU A 64 -1.63 15.63 -7.62
C LEU A 64 -0.66 15.57 -6.42
N PRO A 65 -0.73 16.52 -5.49
CA PRO A 65 -0.08 16.39 -4.19
C PRO A 65 -0.51 15.11 -3.50
N HIS A 66 0.41 14.49 -2.72
CA HIS A 66 0.18 13.16 -2.12
C HIS A 66 -1.14 13.06 -1.35
N GLY A 67 -1.45 14.02 -0.50
CA GLY A 67 -2.71 14.01 0.28
C GLY A 67 -3.97 14.05 -0.60
N ALA A 68 -3.98 14.87 -1.65
CA ALA A 68 -5.10 14.95 -2.59
C ALA A 68 -5.23 13.67 -3.42
N ALA A 69 -4.12 13.12 -3.89
CA ALA A 69 -4.10 11.86 -4.64
C ALA A 69 -4.59 10.70 -3.76
N SER A 70 -4.13 10.60 -2.51
CA SER A 70 -4.57 9.59 -1.55
C SER A 70 -6.07 9.69 -1.28
N PHE A 71 -6.60 10.91 -1.09
CA PHE A 71 -8.04 11.11 -0.90
C PHE A 71 -8.85 10.62 -2.10
N VAL A 72 -8.46 10.98 -3.33
CA VAL A 72 -9.13 10.53 -4.56
C VAL A 72 -9.06 9.01 -4.68
N THR A 73 -7.88 8.43 -4.46
CA THR A 73 -7.68 6.97 -4.51
C THR A 73 -8.54 6.26 -3.47
N GLY A 74 -8.61 6.79 -2.24
CA GLY A 74 -9.46 6.27 -1.18
C GLY A 74 -10.95 6.34 -1.51
N ALA A 75 -11.42 7.47 -2.08
CA ALA A 75 -12.81 7.64 -2.50
C ALA A 75 -13.19 6.66 -3.62
N VAL A 76 -12.31 6.46 -4.61
CA VAL A 76 -12.50 5.47 -5.68
C VAL A 76 -12.54 4.04 -5.10
N ALA A 77 -11.62 3.71 -4.19
CA ALA A 77 -11.60 2.40 -3.55
C ALA A 77 -12.86 2.14 -2.70
N LEU A 78 -13.35 3.17 -2.01
CA LEU A 78 -14.60 3.09 -1.25
C LEU A 78 -15.80 2.83 -2.18
N ALA A 79 -15.92 3.61 -3.25
CA ALA A 79 -16.98 3.42 -4.25
C ALA A 79 -16.91 2.03 -4.89
N TYR A 80 -15.70 1.57 -5.21
CA TYR A 80 -15.46 0.23 -5.74
C TYR A 80 -15.87 -0.86 -4.73
N GLY A 81 -15.48 -0.75 -3.47
CA GLY A 81 -15.86 -1.69 -2.42
C GLY A 81 -17.38 -1.76 -2.22
N LEU A 82 -18.06 -0.60 -2.23
CA LEU A 82 -19.53 -0.54 -2.15
C LEU A 82 -20.19 -1.19 -3.39
N ALA A 83 -19.65 -0.97 -4.58
CA ALA A 83 -20.13 -1.61 -5.79
C ALA A 83 -19.96 -3.14 -5.76
N LEU A 84 -18.85 -3.64 -5.24
CA LEU A 84 -18.62 -5.09 -5.05
C LEU A 84 -19.66 -5.68 -4.08
N ILE A 85 -19.89 -5.03 -2.95
CA ILE A 85 -20.88 -5.49 -1.94
C ILE A 85 -22.28 -5.47 -2.55
N ALA A 86 -22.67 -4.40 -3.23
CA ALA A 86 -23.97 -4.30 -3.88
C ALA A 86 -24.15 -5.36 -4.98
N GLY A 87 -23.12 -5.59 -5.80
CA GLY A 87 -23.11 -6.63 -6.83
C GLY A 87 -23.24 -8.03 -6.23
N PHE A 88 -22.54 -8.28 -5.13
CA PHE A 88 -22.63 -9.55 -4.41
C PHE A 88 -24.03 -9.79 -3.83
N ILE A 89 -24.61 -8.78 -3.19
CA ILE A 89 -25.98 -8.87 -2.65
C ILE A 89 -26.99 -9.16 -3.78
N ALA A 90 -26.85 -8.50 -4.92
CA ALA A 90 -27.70 -8.72 -6.07
C ALA A 90 -27.59 -10.15 -6.66
N LEU A 91 -26.37 -10.72 -6.59
CA LEU A 91 -26.11 -12.08 -7.06
C LEU A 91 -26.57 -13.16 -6.07
N LEU A 92 -26.65 -12.84 -4.79
CA LEU A 92 -26.88 -13.79 -3.68
C LEU A 92 -28.06 -14.75 -3.89
N PRO A 93 -29.26 -14.31 -4.39
CA PRO A 93 -30.40 -15.19 -4.59
C PRO A 93 -30.16 -16.32 -5.59
N ASN A 94 -29.28 -16.09 -6.58
CA ASN A 94 -28.97 -17.05 -7.63
C ASN A 94 -27.55 -17.60 -7.55
N LEU A 95 -26.83 -17.31 -6.47
CA LEU A 95 -25.40 -17.59 -6.34
C LEU A 95 -25.07 -19.08 -6.56
N LEU A 96 -25.74 -19.95 -5.84
CA LEU A 96 -25.47 -21.40 -5.92
C LEU A 96 -25.86 -22.01 -7.27
N PRO A 97 -27.07 -21.75 -7.81
CA PRO A 97 -27.41 -22.24 -9.14
C PRO A 97 -26.49 -21.73 -10.25
N ASP A 98 -26.09 -20.47 -10.20
CA ASP A 98 -25.32 -19.86 -11.29
C ASP A 98 -23.81 -20.16 -11.16
N LEU A 99 -23.29 -20.34 -9.94
CA LEU A 99 -21.87 -20.65 -9.71
C LEU A 99 -21.51 -22.05 -10.21
N PHE A 100 -22.40 -23.03 -10.04
CA PHE A 100 -22.17 -24.42 -10.44
C PHE A 100 -22.78 -24.80 -11.80
N ALA A 101 -23.54 -23.90 -12.41
CA ALA A 101 -24.18 -24.13 -13.70
C ALA A 101 -23.32 -23.63 -14.86
N LEU A 102 -22.09 -24.16 -15.01
CA LEU A 102 -21.33 -24.00 -16.25
C LEU A 102 -22.06 -24.77 -17.37
N ARG A 103 -22.93 -24.06 -18.07
CA ARG A 103 -23.76 -24.61 -19.16
C ARG A 103 -22.95 -24.69 -20.45
N LEU A 104 -22.07 -25.71 -20.56
CA LEU A 104 -21.16 -25.94 -21.67
C LEU A 104 -21.85 -26.16 -23.04
N GLY A 105 -23.16 -26.29 -23.08
CA GLY A 105 -23.95 -26.47 -24.33
C GLY A 105 -24.76 -25.24 -24.77
N SER A 106 -24.62 -24.10 -24.12
CA SER A 106 -25.35 -22.88 -24.42
C SER A 106 -24.58 -21.95 -25.36
N SER A 107 -25.18 -20.81 -25.78
CA SER A 107 -24.49 -19.84 -26.61
C SER A 107 -23.21 -19.32 -25.96
N LEU A 108 -22.19 -18.98 -26.73
CA LEU A 108 -20.92 -18.39 -26.27
C LEU A 108 -21.13 -17.21 -25.32
N LYS A 109 -22.13 -16.36 -25.59
CA LYS A 109 -22.47 -15.24 -24.73
C LYS A 109 -22.84 -15.68 -23.31
N ARG A 110 -23.58 -16.77 -23.18
CA ARG A 110 -24.01 -17.30 -21.88
C ARG A 110 -22.85 -17.94 -21.13
N LEU A 111 -21.98 -18.65 -21.83
CA LEU A 111 -20.77 -19.21 -21.25
C LEU A 111 -19.86 -18.11 -20.67
N TRP A 112 -19.67 -17.00 -21.39
CA TRP A 112 -18.87 -15.87 -20.89
C TRP A 112 -19.49 -15.22 -19.66
N LEU A 113 -20.82 -15.12 -19.57
CA LEU A 113 -21.49 -14.61 -18.37
C LEU A 113 -21.31 -15.56 -17.18
N ASP A 114 -21.45 -16.87 -17.38
CA ASP A 114 -21.27 -17.87 -16.33
C ASP A 114 -19.82 -17.86 -15.82
N VAL A 115 -18.83 -17.81 -16.71
CA VAL A 115 -17.41 -17.70 -16.37
C VAL A 115 -17.12 -16.38 -15.62
N HIS A 116 -17.68 -15.25 -16.09
CA HIS A 116 -17.52 -13.96 -15.42
C HIS A 116 -18.06 -13.98 -14.01
N ASN A 117 -19.24 -14.52 -13.79
CA ASN A 117 -19.86 -14.64 -12.47
C ASN A 117 -19.03 -15.55 -11.56
N ALA A 118 -18.60 -16.70 -12.06
CA ALA A 118 -17.77 -17.63 -11.28
C ALA A 118 -16.44 -17.01 -10.86
N LEU A 119 -15.72 -16.37 -11.78
CA LEU A 119 -14.48 -15.66 -11.50
C LEU A 119 -14.71 -14.48 -10.54
N GLY A 120 -15.80 -13.72 -10.74
CA GLY A 120 -16.18 -12.60 -9.89
C GLY A 120 -16.42 -13.05 -8.44
N VAL A 121 -17.14 -14.14 -8.22
CA VAL A 121 -17.39 -14.66 -6.87
C VAL A 121 -16.11 -15.19 -6.21
N VAL A 122 -15.29 -15.95 -6.95
CA VAL A 122 -14.03 -16.49 -6.42
C VAL A 122 -13.04 -15.39 -6.08
N SER A 123 -12.97 -14.34 -6.90
CA SER A 123 -12.04 -13.22 -6.67
C SER A 123 -12.56 -12.17 -5.68
N LEU A 124 -13.85 -12.19 -5.36
CA LEU A 124 -14.51 -11.19 -4.49
C LEU A 124 -13.80 -10.97 -3.14
N PRO A 125 -13.40 -12.01 -2.37
CA PRO A 125 -12.73 -11.81 -1.09
C PRO A 125 -11.42 -11.01 -1.24
N PHE A 126 -10.64 -11.27 -2.29
CA PHE A 126 -9.40 -10.56 -2.58
C PHE A 126 -9.67 -9.10 -2.92
N HIS A 127 -10.67 -8.83 -3.77
CA HIS A 127 -11.04 -7.47 -4.14
C HIS A 127 -11.56 -6.66 -2.96
N LEU A 128 -12.35 -7.28 -2.06
CA LEU A 128 -12.83 -6.63 -0.84
C LEU A 128 -11.68 -6.29 0.11
N VAL A 129 -10.76 -7.23 0.33
CA VAL A 129 -9.58 -6.97 1.17
C VAL A 129 -8.72 -5.86 0.58
N MET A 130 -8.47 -5.87 -0.74
CA MET A 130 -7.72 -4.81 -1.41
C MET A 130 -8.42 -3.46 -1.29
N ALA A 131 -9.72 -3.38 -1.57
CA ALA A 131 -10.48 -2.14 -1.45
C ALA A 131 -10.47 -1.60 -0.02
N LEU A 132 -10.71 -2.46 0.97
CA LEU A 132 -10.68 -2.10 2.39
C LEU A 132 -9.29 -1.60 2.81
N THR A 133 -8.24 -2.29 2.40
CA THR A 133 -6.86 -1.90 2.70
C THR A 133 -6.55 -0.51 2.15
N VAL A 134 -6.91 -0.25 0.88
CA VAL A 134 -6.70 1.08 0.26
C VAL A 134 -7.49 2.15 1.01
N VAL A 135 -8.75 1.90 1.37
CA VAL A 135 -9.58 2.85 2.15
C VAL A 135 -8.93 3.16 3.50
N VAL A 136 -8.49 2.14 4.23
CA VAL A 136 -7.85 2.32 5.54
C VAL A 136 -6.56 3.13 5.41
N PHE A 137 -5.71 2.82 4.42
CA PHE A 137 -4.46 3.56 4.21
C PHE A 137 -4.69 4.98 3.69
N ALA A 138 -5.67 5.20 2.83
CA ALA A 138 -5.96 6.52 2.29
C ALA A 138 -6.56 7.48 3.33
N PHE A 139 -7.35 6.95 4.25
CA PHE A 139 -8.03 7.71 5.29
C PHE A 139 -7.44 7.50 6.70
N HIS A 140 -6.22 6.98 6.82
CA HIS A 140 -5.63 6.66 8.12
C HIS A 140 -5.54 7.87 9.06
N ASP A 141 -5.29 9.07 8.54
CA ASP A 141 -5.26 10.30 9.35
C ASP A 141 -6.64 10.63 9.95
N VAL A 142 -7.71 10.37 9.20
CA VAL A 142 -9.08 10.54 9.69
C VAL A 142 -9.38 9.53 10.79
N PHE A 143 -8.94 8.27 10.62
CA PHE A 143 -9.09 7.25 11.65
C PHE A 143 -8.30 7.58 12.91
N TYR A 144 -7.06 8.06 12.78
CA TYR A 144 -6.26 8.51 13.93
C TYR A 144 -6.87 9.72 14.62
N ALA A 145 -7.38 10.70 13.88
CA ALA A 145 -8.07 11.86 14.45
C ALA A 145 -9.34 11.45 15.21
N ALA A 146 -10.14 10.55 14.66
CA ALA A 146 -11.31 10.01 15.32
C ALA A 146 -10.94 9.21 16.58
N GLN A 147 -9.91 8.40 16.51
CA GLN A 147 -9.42 7.63 17.65
C GLN A 147 -8.88 8.56 18.75
N ASP A 148 -8.15 9.59 18.38
CA ASP A 148 -7.66 10.61 19.35
C ASP A 148 -8.81 11.31 20.05
N ALA A 149 -9.83 11.72 19.30
CA ALA A 149 -10.99 12.40 19.88
C ALA A 149 -11.82 11.50 20.82
N VAL A 150 -12.02 10.22 20.47
CA VAL A 150 -12.92 9.31 21.19
C VAL A 150 -12.22 8.55 22.31
N VAL A 151 -10.97 8.11 22.09
CA VAL A 151 -10.27 7.20 23.02
C VAL A 151 -9.22 7.93 23.85
N TYR A 152 -8.49 8.85 23.23
CA TYR A 152 -7.33 9.50 23.86
C TYR A 152 -7.58 10.94 24.32
N GLU A 153 -8.77 11.47 24.11
CA GLU A 153 -9.15 12.83 24.54
C GLU A 153 -8.15 13.91 24.09
N GLY A 154 -7.61 13.79 22.87
CA GLY A 154 -6.62 14.71 22.32
C GLY A 154 -5.18 14.49 22.82
N ARG A 155 -4.89 13.36 23.49
CA ARG A 155 -3.58 13.08 24.10
C ARG A 155 -2.73 12.06 23.35
N LEU A 156 -3.17 11.60 22.17
CA LEU A 156 -2.46 10.57 21.41
C LEU A 156 -1.01 10.95 21.11
N HIS A 157 -0.76 12.17 20.65
CA HIS A 157 0.57 12.67 20.36
C HIS A 157 1.48 12.71 21.60
N GLN A 158 0.94 13.02 22.76
CA GLN A 158 1.68 13.04 24.03
C GLN A 158 2.09 11.62 24.44
N GLN A 159 1.20 10.65 24.30
CA GLN A 159 1.49 9.25 24.61
C GLN A 159 2.54 8.67 23.67
N TRP A 160 2.49 8.97 22.39
CA TRP A 160 3.52 8.56 21.43
C TRP A 160 4.88 9.20 21.70
N ALA A 161 4.90 10.46 22.17
CA ALA A 161 6.14 11.12 22.55
C ALA A 161 6.77 10.49 23.80
N GLN A 162 5.96 10.08 24.78
CA GLN A 162 6.40 9.41 25.99
C GLN A 162 6.91 7.97 25.74
N GLY A 163 6.33 7.25 24.78
CA GLY A 163 6.73 5.90 24.43
C GLY A 163 7.99 5.81 23.55
N ARG A 164 8.53 6.93 23.07
CA ARG A 164 9.76 6.94 22.28
C ARG A 164 10.97 6.93 23.20
N PRO A 165 11.87 5.93 23.12
CA PRO A 165 13.10 5.93 23.87
C PRO A 165 13.91 7.17 23.51
N THR A 166 14.38 7.88 24.52
CA THR A 166 15.23 9.06 24.35
C THR A 166 16.53 8.70 23.67
N ARG A 167 17.19 9.68 23.05
CA ARG A 167 18.51 9.45 22.40
C ARG A 167 19.55 8.90 23.38
N ALA A 168 19.42 9.26 24.66
CA ALA A 168 20.30 8.79 25.74
C ALA A 168 20.10 7.29 26.05
N GLU A 169 18.87 6.78 25.92
CA GLU A 169 18.57 5.35 26.12
C GLU A 169 18.99 4.45 24.95
N ARG A 170 19.33 5.05 23.80
CA ARG A 170 19.79 4.34 22.60
C ARG A 170 21.30 4.36 22.44
N ALA A 171 22.02 5.10 23.28
CA ALA A 171 23.47 5.09 23.25
C ALA A 171 23.98 3.79 23.91
N PRO A 172 24.88 3.04 23.24
CA PRO A 172 25.49 1.86 23.82
C PRO A 172 26.40 2.20 25.02
#